data_d8c68f9ff3d9eb3e9d2367baa130aeb6
#
_entry.id   d8c68f9ff3d9eb3e9d2367baa130aeb6
#
_cell.length_a   1.000
_cell.length_b   1.000
_cell.length_c   1.000
_cell.angle_alpha   90.00
_cell.angle_beta   90.00
_cell.angle_gamma   90.00
#
_symmetry.space_group_name_H-M   'P 1'
#
loop_
_entity.id
_entity.type
_entity.pdbx_description
1 polymer ?
#
loop_
_entity_poly.entity_id
_entity_poly.type
_entity_poly.pdbx_seq_one_letter_code
_entity_poly.pdbx_strand_id
1 'polypeptide(L)'
;MSNSTLVTYKKISPNRTSPRNHKIDTITIHCVVGQLSVETIGSIFAKKENQASSNYGIGYDGKIGMYVEEKDRSWCSSSRDNDHRAITIEVASDAKHPYAVNDKAYNALIDLLTDICKRNGIKKLLWKGDKSLIGKVDKQNMTVHRWFAAKACPGEYLYSRHGEIAKEVNERLSGKEKTSLEKDIDILVKKGIINTPDYWEKEAPKVKYLPELIGKMAKALK
;
A
#
# COMPACT_ATOMS: atom_id res chain seq x y z
N MET A 1 -3.01 19.57 7.26
CA MET A 1 -2.51 18.31 6.64
C MET A 1 -1.03 18.48 6.36
N SER A 2 -0.20 17.57 6.85
CA SER A 2 1.24 17.54 6.58
C SER A 2 1.56 16.39 5.64
N ASN A 3 2.51 16.57 4.74
CA ASN A 3 2.99 15.50 3.87
C ASN A 3 3.87 14.50 4.67
N SER A 4 4.07 13.29 4.11
CA SER A 4 4.92 12.28 4.72
C SER A 4 6.39 12.72 4.79
N THR A 5 7.03 12.47 5.92
CA THR A 5 8.48 12.70 6.11
C THR A 5 9.33 11.56 5.51
N LEU A 6 8.71 10.46 5.08
CA LEU A 6 9.38 9.35 4.42
C LEU A 6 9.74 9.65 2.94
N VAL A 7 9.32 10.81 2.42
CA VAL A 7 9.57 11.24 1.05
C VAL A 7 11.06 11.54 0.85
N THR A 8 11.67 10.85 -0.11
CA THR A 8 13.07 11.07 -0.50
C THR A 8 13.22 11.83 -1.82
N TYR A 9 12.14 11.95 -2.59
CA TYR A 9 12.10 12.66 -3.87
C TYR A 9 10.81 13.46 -4.01
N LYS A 10 10.90 14.70 -4.54
CA LYS A 10 9.75 15.56 -4.76
C LYS A 10 9.78 16.15 -6.17
N LYS A 11 8.70 15.97 -6.93
CA LYS A 11 8.50 16.62 -8.23
C LYS A 11 7.00 16.88 -8.43
N ILE A 12 6.58 18.09 -8.14
CA ILE A 12 5.15 18.43 -8.14
C ILE A 12 4.58 18.45 -9.56
N SER A 13 3.52 17.66 -9.76
CA SER A 13 2.76 17.57 -10.99
C SER A 13 1.85 18.80 -11.21
N PRO A 14 1.73 19.30 -12.44
CA PRO A 14 0.69 20.29 -12.79
C PRO A 14 -0.71 19.67 -12.81
N ASN A 15 -0.81 18.34 -12.94
CA ASN A 15 -2.06 17.60 -13.07
C ASN A 15 -2.68 17.35 -11.67
N ARG A 16 -3.18 18.41 -11.04
CA ARG A 16 -3.81 18.35 -9.72
C ARG A 16 -4.91 19.38 -9.58
N THR A 17 -5.76 19.21 -8.59
CA THR A 17 -6.74 20.21 -8.16
C THR A 17 -6.37 20.69 -6.76
N SER A 18 -6.20 21.98 -6.58
CA SER A 18 -5.83 22.60 -5.32
C SER A 18 -6.92 23.58 -4.85
N PRO A 19 -7.37 23.47 -3.60
CA PRO A 19 -7.17 22.34 -2.70
C PRO A 19 -8.12 21.18 -3.00
N ARG A 20 -7.92 20.00 -2.34
CA ARG A 20 -8.99 19.00 -2.26
C ARG A 20 -10.19 19.54 -1.49
N ASN A 21 -11.39 19.05 -1.80
CA ASN A 21 -12.62 19.50 -1.16
C ASN A 21 -13.15 18.56 -0.06
N HIS A 22 -12.38 17.54 0.30
CA HIS A 22 -12.76 16.56 1.31
C HIS A 22 -11.56 16.21 2.20
N LYS A 23 -11.84 15.80 3.46
CA LYS A 23 -10.82 15.21 4.32
C LYS A 23 -10.29 13.90 3.74
N ILE A 24 -9.06 13.54 4.09
CA ILE A 24 -8.48 12.26 3.71
C ILE A 24 -9.05 11.17 4.62
N ASP A 25 -9.79 10.24 4.05
CA ASP A 25 -10.39 9.10 4.74
C ASP A 25 -10.35 7.80 3.91
N THR A 26 -9.69 7.83 2.78
CA THR A 26 -9.61 6.72 1.81
C THR A 26 -8.18 6.55 1.32
N ILE A 27 -7.80 5.32 1.01
CA ILE A 27 -6.54 4.97 0.36
C ILE A 27 -6.83 4.29 -0.97
N THR A 28 -6.11 4.68 -2.03
CA THR A 28 -6.18 4.00 -3.33
C THR A 28 -4.77 3.60 -3.77
N ILE A 29 -4.52 2.29 -3.82
CA ILE A 29 -3.23 1.75 -4.24
C ILE A 29 -3.31 1.41 -5.73
N HIS A 30 -2.28 1.82 -6.48
CA HIS A 30 -2.11 1.58 -7.91
C HIS A 30 -0.81 0.84 -8.19
N CYS A 31 -0.66 0.27 -9.37
CA CYS A 31 0.61 -0.18 -9.92
C CYS A 31 0.99 0.64 -11.15
N VAL A 32 2.23 1.09 -11.23
CA VAL A 32 2.71 1.95 -12.32
C VAL A 32 3.16 1.17 -13.57
N VAL A 33 2.99 -0.14 -13.57
CA VAL A 33 3.34 -1.04 -14.69
C VAL A 33 4.76 -0.81 -15.21
N GLY A 34 5.73 -1.29 -14.45
CA GLY A 34 7.18 -1.23 -14.71
C GLY A 34 7.97 -1.07 -13.41
N GLN A 35 9.20 -1.60 -13.42
CA GLN A 35 10.17 -1.44 -12.33
C GLN A 35 10.78 -0.03 -12.43
N LEU A 36 9.96 1.00 -12.18
CA LEU A 36 10.33 2.40 -12.35
C LEU A 36 10.94 2.99 -11.08
N SER A 37 11.84 3.95 -11.24
CA SER A 37 12.31 4.78 -10.14
C SER A 37 11.32 5.92 -9.84
N VAL A 38 11.42 6.51 -8.66
CA VAL A 38 10.59 7.67 -8.28
C VAL A 38 10.80 8.88 -9.20
N GLU A 39 12.01 9.05 -9.75
CA GLU A 39 12.33 10.11 -10.70
C GLU A 39 11.60 9.88 -12.04
N THR A 40 11.56 8.63 -12.50
CA THR A 40 10.86 8.26 -13.74
C THR A 40 9.35 8.46 -13.58
N ILE A 41 8.75 7.99 -12.50
CA ILE A 41 7.33 8.20 -12.18
C ILE A 41 7.03 9.70 -12.13
N GLY A 42 7.87 10.48 -11.43
CA GLY A 42 7.73 11.94 -11.34
C GLY A 42 7.83 12.64 -12.70
N SER A 43 8.68 12.14 -13.59
CA SER A 43 8.83 12.69 -14.94
C SER A 43 7.61 12.41 -15.82
N ILE A 44 6.95 11.27 -15.64
CA ILE A 44 5.66 10.95 -16.28
C ILE A 44 4.58 11.93 -15.82
N PHE A 45 4.45 12.14 -14.51
CA PHE A 45 3.41 13.01 -13.95
C PHE A 45 3.68 14.50 -14.11
N ALA A 46 4.92 14.92 -14.39
CA ALA A 46 5.27 16.30 -14.69
C ALA A 46 4.76 16.79 -16.06
N LYS A 47 4.42 15.86 -16.94
CA LYS A 47 3.88 16.19 -18.27
C LYS A 47 2.39 16.54 -18.16
N LYS A 48 2.03 17.79 -18.52
CA LYS A 48 0.65 18.27 -18.44
C LYS A 48 -0.30 17.48 -19.35
N GLU A 49 0.19 17.06 -20.49
CA GLU A 49 -0.55 16.29 -21.50
C GLU A 49 -0.99 14.91 -21.02
N ASN A 50 -0.31 14.33 -20.02
CA ASN A 50 -0.70 13.04 -19.46
C ASN A 50 -2.00 13.10 -18.64
N GLN A 51 -2.40 14.28 -18.18
CA GLN A 51 -3.62 14.52 -17.38
C GLN A 51 -3.82 13.51 -16.25
N ALA A 52 -2.73 13.04 -15.68
CA ALA A 52 -2.68 12.05 -14.62
C ALA A 52 -1.60 12.39 -13.59
N SER A 53 -1.83 12.00 -12.35
CA SER A 53 -0.87 12.11 -11.25
C SER A 53 -1.27 11.22 -10.08
N SER A 54 -0.35 11.01 -9.14
CA SER A 54 -0.66 10.44 -7.81
C SER A 54 -0.11 11.33 -6.70
N ASN A 55 -0.60 11.17 -5.48
CA ASN A 55 0.00 11.87 -4.34
C ASN A 55 1.43 11.36 -4.12
N TYR A 56 1.61 10.05 -4.07
CA TYR A 56 2.90 9.41 -3.87
C TYR A 56 3.19 8.36 -4.94
N GLY A 57 4.46 8.04 -5.08
CA GLY A 57 4.91 6.87 -5.81
C GLY A 57 6.03 6.18 -5.06
N ILE A 58 6.13 4.87 -5.25
CA ILE A 58 7.16 4.03 -4.65
C ILE A 58 7.96 3.39 -5.78
N GLY A 59 9.26 3.66 -5.80
CA GLY A 59 10.19 3.10 -6.76
C GLY A 59 10.52 1.64 -6.48
N TYR A 60 11.08 0.96 -7.49
CA TYR A 60 11.54 -0.43 -7.35
C TYR A 60 12.59 -0.63 -6.25
N ASP A 61 13.29 0.43 -5.87
CA ASP A 61 14.31 0.43 -4.82
C ASP A 61 13.75 0.74 -3.42
N GLY A 62 12.42 0.95 -3.31
CA GLY A 62 11.72 1.29 -2.06
C GLY A 62 11.77 2.78 -1.70
N LYS A 63 12.36 3.65 -2.53
CA LYS A 63 12.27 5.09 -2.33
C LYS A 63 10.84 5.59 -2.50
N ILE A 64 10.51 6.67 -1.81
CA ILE A 64 9.18 7.29 -1.85
C ILE A 64 9.28 8.67 -2.48
N GLY A 65 8.53 8.87 -3.57
CA GLY A 65 8.38 10.15 -4.25
C GLY A 65 7.05 10.80 -3.92
N MET A 66 6.99 12.14 -3.92
CA MET A 66 5.76 12.92 -3.81
C MET A 66 5.56 13.75 -5.06
N TYR A 67 4.37 13.63 -5.66
CA TYR A 67 4.02 14.32 -6.91
C TYR A 67 2.82 15.25 -6.76
N VAL A 68 1.94 15.01 -5.79
CA VAL A 68 0.86 15.91 -5.40
C VAL A 68 0.82 15.96 -3.87
N GLU A 69 0.83 17.15 -3.28
CA GLU A 69 0.75 17.32 -1.83
C GLU A 69 -0.58 16.79 -1.30
N GLU A 70 -0.60 16.29 -0.06
CA GLU A 70 -1.83 15.72 0.53
C GLU A 70 -2.99 16.71 0.65
N LYS A 71 -2.71 18.02 0.74
CA LYS A 71 -3.73 19.06 0.71
C LYS A 71 -4.45 19.20 -0.63
N ASP A 72 -3.87 18.65 -1.70
CA ASP A 72 -4.37 18.73 -3.06
C ASP A 72 -4.89 17.36 -3.53
N ARG A 73 -5.81 17.37 -4.49
CA ARG A 73 -6.33 16.18 -5.14
C ARG A 73 -5.44 15.79 -6.32
N SER A 74 -4.94 14.57 -6.33
CA SER A 74 -4.33 13.96 -7.50
C SER A 74 -5.38 13.58 -8.56
N TRP A 75 -4.96 13.30 -9.78
CA TRP A 75 -5.80 12.79 -10.87
C TRP A 75 -5.39 11.37 -11.19
N CYS A 76 -5.84 10.39 -10.39
CA CYS A 76 -5.29 9.05 -10.40
C CYS A 76 -6.30 7.94 -10.70
N SER A 77 -7.42 7.92 -10.00
CA SER A 77 -8.33 6.76 -10.02
C SER A 77 -9.38 6.80 -11.12
N SER A 78 -9.40 7.82 -11.97
CA SER A 78 -10.50 8.12 -12.92
C SER A 78 -11.83 8.45 -12.23
N SER A 79 -11.82 8.70 -10.93
CA SER A 79 -12.96 9.16 -10.14
C SER A 79 -12.60 10.40 -9.35
N ARG A 80 -13.18 11.55 -9.75
CA ARG A 80 -12.97 12.81 -9.06
C ARG A 80 -13.33 12.73 -7.58
N ASP A 81 -14.44 12.11 -7.26
CA ASP A 81 -14.94 12.04 -5.88
C ASP A 81 -14.06 11.13 -5.01
N ASN A 82 -13.60 10.00 -5.56
CA ASN A 82 -12.62 9.16 -4.89
C ASN A 82 -11.31 9.90 -4.65
N ASP A 83 -10.77 10.57 -5.66
CA ASP A 83 -9.47 11.26 -5.56
C ASP A 83 -9.51 12.46 -4.59
N HIS A 84 -10.68 13.07 -4.36
CA HIS A 84 -10.84 14.08 -3.32
C HIS A 84 -10.73 13.51 -1.89
N ARG A 85 -11.10 12.26 -1.71
CA ARG A 85 -11.08 11.55 -0.42
C ARG A 85 -9.79 10.77 -0.20
N ALA A 86 -9.19 10.29 -1.29
CA ALA A 86 -8.11 9.34 -1.23
C ALA A 86 -6.72 9.99 -1.24
N ILE A 87 -5.78 9.35 -0.53
CA ILE A 87 -4.38 9.39 -0.92
C ILE A 87 -4.16 8.28 -1.93
N THR A 88 -3.63 8.64 -3.09
CA THR A 88 -3.32 7.72 -4.18
C THR A 88 -1.83 7.43 -4.23
N ILE A 89 -1.46 6.16 -4.42
CA ILE A 89 -0.08 5.70 -4.38
C ILE A 89 0.18 4.80 -5.58
N GLU A 90 1.13 5.16 -6.42
CA GLU A 90 1.63 4.33 -7.52
C GLU A 90 2.83 3.51 -7.06
N VAL A 91 2.78 2.20 -7.21
CA VAL A 91 3.85 1.28 -6.78
C VAL A 91 4.52 0.67 -8.00
N ALA A 92 5.86 0.69 -8.03
CA ALA A 92 6.63 0.00 -9.07
C ALA A 92 6.31 -1.49 -9.05
N SER A 93 6.03 -2.05 -10.21
CA SER A 93 5.62 -3.44 -10.39
C SER A 93 6.22 -4.04 -11.65
N ASP A 94 6.07 -5.34 -11.83
CA ASP A 94 6.37 -5.95 -13.12
C ASP A 94 5.46 -5.40 -14.23
N ALA A 95 5.93 -5.48 -15.46
CA ALA A 95 5.20 -4.97 -16.63
C ALA A 95 4.11 -5.94 -17.12
N LYS A 96 4.08 -7.18 -16.61
CA LYS A 96 3.15 -8.24 -17.02
C LYS A 96 2.38 -8.77 -15.82
N HIS A 97 1.21 -9.37 -16.10
CA HIS A 97 0.43 -10.10 -15.10
C HIS A 97 1.33 -11.09 -14.34
N PRO A 98 1.21 -11.17 -13.02
CA PRO A 98 0.25 -10.53 -12.11
C PRO A 98 0.62 -9.09 -11.68
N TYR A 99 1.59 -8.43 -12.30
CA TYR A 99 2.15 -7.13 -11.94
C TYR A 99 2.78 -7.16 -10.54
N ALA A 100 3.67 -8.13 -10.33
CA ALA A 100 4.30 -8.37 -9.05
C ALA A 100 5.09 -7.15 -8.55
N VAL A 101 5.01 -6.91 -7.26
CA VAL A 101 5.76 -5.86 -6.54
C VAL A 101 6.84 -6.54 -5.73
N ASN A 102 8.08 -6.04 -5.81
CA ASN A 102 9.18 -6.59 -5.04
C ASN A 102 9.12 -6.19 -3.56
N ASP A 103 9.86 -6.90 -2.70
CA ASP A 103 9.82 -6.72 -1.25
C ASP A 103 10.20 -5.30 -0.80
N LYS A 104 11.13 -4.62 -1.49
CA LYS A 104 11.55 -3.26 -1.12
C LYS A 104 10.39 -2.27 -1.32
N ALA A 105 9.73 -2.35 -2.47
CA ALA A 105 8.59 -1.50 -2.79
C ALA A 105 7.37 -1.86 -1.90
N TYR A 106 7.15 -3.15 -1.63
CA TYR A 106 6.07 -3.59 -0.74
C TYR A 106 6.27 -3.10 0.70
N ASN A 107 7.46 -3.26 1.26
CA ASN A 107 7.75 -2.79 2.62
C ASN A 107 7.62 -1.26 2.73
N ALA A 108 8.11 -0.51 1.73
CA ALA A 108 7.94 0.94 1.67
C ALA A 108 6.45 1.36 1.56
N LEU A 109 5.62 0.55 0.87
CA LEU A 109 4.17 0.78 0.82
C LEU A 109 3.55 0.65 2.21
N ILE A 110 3.88 -0.39 2.96
CA ILE A 110 3.37 -0.60 4.32
C ILE A 110 3.82 0.54 5.26
N ASP A 111 5.09 0.98 5.16
CA ASP A 111 5.60 2.12 5.94
C ASP A 111 4.83 3.40 5.62
N LEU A 112 4.66 3.72 4.34
CA LEU A 112 3.97 4.92 3.88
C LEU A 112 2.49 4.90 4.28
N LEU A 113 1.79 3.77 4.12
CA LEU A 113 0.38 3.63 4.51
C LEU A 113 0.19 3.83 6.01
N THR A 114 1.09 3.27 6.83
CA THR A 114 1.07 3.45 8.28
C THR A 114 1.24 4.92 8.67
N ASP A 115 2.19 5.61 8.04
CA ASP A 115 2.44 7.03 8.26
C ASP A 115 1.23 7.89 7.83
N ILE A 116 0.67 7.66 6.63
CA ILE A 116 -0.53 8.36 6.14
C ILE A 116 -1.70 8.17 7.11
N CYS A 117 -1.96 6.94 7.54
CA CYS A 117 -3.05 6.64 8.46
C CYS A 117 -2.90 7.40 9.79
N LYS A 118 -1.71 7.38 10.38
CA LYS A 118 -1.42 8.11 11.64
C LYS A 118 -1.65 9.60 11.49
N ARG A 119 -1.12 10.22 10.43
CA ARG A 119 -1.20 11.67 10.22
C ARG A 119 -2.61 12.16 9.87
N ASN A 120 -3.42 11.32 9.22
CA ASN A 120 -4.78 11.67 8.79
C ASN A 120 -5.88 11.13 9.72
N GLY A 121 -5.52 10.51 10.85
CA GLY A 121 -6.47 10.01 11.83
C GLY A 121 -7.27 8.79 11.35
N ILE A 122 -6.76 8.05 10.37
CA ILE A 122 -7.33 6.77 9.91
C ILE A 122 -6.91 5.69 10.91
N LYS A 123 -7.80 5.36 11.82
CA LYS A 123 -7.51 4.42 12.92
C LYS A 123 -7.31 2.97 12.44
N LYS A 124 -7.91 2.61 11.31
CA LYS A 124 -7.89 1.26 10.76
C LYS A 124 -8.11 1.28 9.25
N LEU A 125 -7.31 0.53 8.49
CA LEU A 125 -7.61 0.19 7.11
C LEU A 125 -8.63 -0.95 7.06
N LEU A 126 -9.63 -0.80 6.21
CA LEU A 126 -10.74 -1.74 6.06
C LEU A 126 -10.85 -2.16 4.59
N TRP A 127 -10.74 -3.45 4.33
CA TRP A 127 -10.90 -4.04 3.02
C TRP A 127 -11.90 -5.20 3.04
N LYS A 128 -12.91 -5.14 2.15
CA LYS A 128 -13.90 -6.19 1.90
C LYS A 128 -13.86 -6.69 0.46
N GLY A 129 -13.17 -5.96 -0.42
CA GLY A 129 -13.18 -6.26 -1.85
C GLY A 129 -14.53 -5.95 -2.53
N ASP A 130 -15.38 -5.14 -1.91
CA ASP A 130 -16.75 -4.87 -2.35
C ASP A 130 -16.91 -3.44 -2.89
N LYS A 131 -17.09 -3.34 -4.22
CA LYS A 131 -17.31 -2.07 -4.92
C LYS A 131 -18.55 -1.31 -4.42
N SER A 132 -19.57 -1.98 -3.91
CA SER A 132 -20.80 -1.34 -3.38
C SER A 132 -20.56 -0.55 -2.09
N LEU A 133 -19.41 -0.75 -1.45
CA LEU A 133 -19.00 -0.07 -0.23
C LEU A 133 -18.17 1.21 -0.48
N ILE A 134 -17.96 1.62 -1.73
CA ILE A 134 -17.29 2.88 -2.03
C ILE A 134 -17.99 4.03 -1.30
N GLY A 135 -17.21 4.84 -0.57
CA GLY A 135 -17.72 5.96 0.23
C GLY A 135 -18.22 5.58 1.63
N LYS A 136 -18.44 4.30 1.92
CA LYS A 136 -18.83 3.80 3.27
C LYS A 136 -17.58 3.47 4.07
N VAL A 137 -16.85 4.51 4.47
CA VAL A 137 -15.49 4.39 5.05
C VAL A 137 -15.43 3.69 6.41
N ASP A 138 -16.56 3.59 7.10
CA ASP A 138 -16.74 2.79 8.31
C ASP A 138 -16.74 1.28 8.04
N LYS A 139 -17.00 0.87 6.79
CA LYS A 139 -17.04 -0.53 6.33
C LYS A 139 -15.87 -0.88 5.44
N GLN A 140 -15.44 0.05 4.57
CA GLN A 140 -14.33 -0.10 3.67
C GLN A 140 -13.78 1.28 3.29
N ASN A 141 -12.49 1.50 3.54
CA ASN A 141 -11.80 2.76 3.23
C ASN A 141 -10.59 2.56 2.31
N MET A 142 -10.51 1.42 1.67
CA MET A 142 -9.58 1.16 0.57
C MET A 142 -10.37 0.98 -0.72
N THR A 143 -9.84 1.56 -1.80
CA THR A 143 -10.42 1.47 -3.15
C THR A 143 -9.35 1.14 -4.18
N VAL A 144 -9.76 0.77 -5.39
CA VAL A 144 -8.85 0.40 -6.48
C VAL A 144 -9.32 1.00 -7.80
N HIS A 145 -8.38 1.32 -8.68
CA HIS A 145 -8.66 1.95 -9.98
C HIS A 145 -9.64 1.16 -10.85
N ARG A 146 -9.53 -0.19 -10.86
CA ARG A 146 -10.43 -1.05 -11.66
C ARG A 146 -11.91 -0.93 -11.30
N TRP A 147 -12.25 -0.32 -10.18
CA TRP A 147 -13.64 -0.06 -9.83
C TRP A 147 -14.23 1.18 -10.50
N PHE A 148 -13.39 2.07 -10.99
CA PHE A 148 -13.78 3.36 -11.59
C PHE A 148 -13.57 3.41 -13.10
N ALA A 149 -12.69 2.56 -13.64
CA ALA A 149 -12.39 2.48 -15.06
C ALA A 149 -12.02 1.05 -15.47
N ALA A 150 -12.13 0.73 -16.77
CA ALA A 150 -11.72 -0.55 -17.34
C ALA A 150 -10.18 -0.65 -17.38
N LYS A 151 -9.55 -0.88 -16.25
CA LYS A 151 -8.10 -0.97 -16.04
C LYS A 151 -7.72 -2.22 -15.26
N ALA A 152 -6.55 -2.79 -15.55
CA ALA A 152 -5.99 -3.89 -14.76
C ALA A 152 -5.47 -3.45 -13.39
N CYS A 153 -5.14 -2.15 -13.23
CA CYS A 153 -4.62 -1.57 -11.99
C CYS A 153 -5.56 -1.84 -10.78
N PRO A 154 -5.01 -2.24 -9.63
CA PRO A 154 -3.61 -2.25 -9.21
C PRO A 154 -2.84 -3.53 -9.59
N GLY A 155 -3.31 -4.34 -10.53
CA GLY A 155 -2.77 -5.65 -10.84
C GLY A 155 -3.25 -6.72 -9.87
N GLU A 156 -3.12 -8.00 -10.24
CA GLU A 156 -3.62 -9.09 -9.42
C GLU A 156 -2.79 -9.29 -8.15
N TYR A 157 -1.49 -9.04 -8.24
CA TYR A 157 -0.58 -9.16 -7.10
C TYR A 157 -1.01 -8.26 -5.91
N LEU A 158 -1.23 -6.97 -6.16
CA LEU A 158 -1.69 -6.06 -5.09
C LEU A 158 -3.17 -6.27 -4.75
N TYR A 159 -4.03 -6.54 -5.76
CA TYR A 159 -5.46 -6.70 -5.53
C TYR A 159 -5.76 -7.85 -4.57
N SER A 160 -5.16 -9.01 -4.78
CA SER A 160 -5.34 -10.17 -3.90
C SER A 160 -4.78 -9.95 -2.48
N ARG A 161 -3.79 -9.06 -2.35
CA ARG A 161 -3.12 -8.74 -1.07
C ARG A 161 -3.69 -7.55 -0.32
N HIS A 162 -4.73 -6.87 -0.81
CA HIS A 162 -5.29 -5.71 -0.10
C HIS A 162 -5.72 -6.04 1.34
N GLY A 163 -6.25 -7.24 1.59
CA GLY A 163 -6.60 -7.70 2.94
C GLY A 163 -5.38 -7.89 3.84
N GLU A 164 -4.31 -8.46 3.29
CA GLU A 164 -3.01 -8.63 3.97
C GLU A 164 -2.36 -7.28 4.27
N ILE A 165 -2.33 -6.38 3.28
CA ILE A 165 -1.83 -5.00 3.44
C ILE A 165 -2.60 -4.29 4.56
N ALA A 166 -3.94 -4.37 4.56
CA ALA A 166 -4.75 -3.76 5.61
C ALA A 166 -4.44 -4.34 7.00
N LYS A 167 -4.29 -5.66 7.10
CA LYS A 167 -3.91 -6.36 8.34
C LYS A 167 -2.56 -5.85 8.85
N GLU A 168 -1.53 -5.85 8.01
CA GLU A 168 -0.17 -5.47 8.38
C GLU A 168 -0.07 -4.00 8.83
N VAL A 169 -0.74 -3.08 8.11
CA VAL A 169 -0.82 -1.68 8.52
C VAL A 169 -1.56 -1.54 9.86
N ASN A 170 -2.66 -2.26 10.06
CA ASN A 170 -3.43 -2.20 11.30
C ASN A 170 -2.66 -2.72 12.51
N GLU A 171 -1.84 -3.75 12.35
CA GLU A 171 -0.93 -4.24 13.39
C GLU A 171 0.05 -3.13 13.81
N ARG A 172 0.66 -2.44 12.83
CA ARG A 172 1.57 -1.31 13.11
C ARG A 172 0.84 -0.10 13.73
N LEU A 173 -0.41 0.15 13.36
CA LEU A 173 -1.23 1.22 13.95
C LEU A 173 -1.61 0.94 15.40
N SER A 174 -1.81 -0.34 15.75
CA SER A 174 -2.14 -0.75 17.11
C SER A 174 -0.99 -0.59 18.10
N GLY A 175 0.23 -0.32 17.61
CA GLY A 175 1.44 -0.28 18.43
C GLY A 175 1.85 -1.64 19.02
N LYS A 176 1.17 -2.70 18.62
CA LYS A 176 1.51 -4.06 19.05
C LYS A 176 2.73 -4.53 18.26
N GLU A 177 3.87 -4.60 18.91
CA GLU A 177 5.05 -5.22 18.29
C GLU A 177 4.78 -6.70 18.02
N LYS A 178 5.16 -7.15 16.82
CA LYS A 178 5.13 -8.57 16.49
C LYS A 178 6.04 -9.33 17.47
N THR A 179 5.53 -10.39 18.03
CA THR A 179 6.31 -11.33 18.84
C THR A 179 7.42 -11.96 17.99
N SER A 180 8.42 -12.57 18.65
CA SER A 180 9.46 -13.31 17.92
C SER A 180 8.87 -14.39 17.02
N LEU A 181 7.87 -15.12 17.52
CA LEU A 181 7.18 -16.17 16.77
C LEU A 181 6.47 -15.61 15.53
N GLU A 182 5.73 -14.50 15.64
CA GLU A 182 5.05 -13.86 14.51
C GLU A 182 6.06 -13.41 13.44
N LYS A 183 7.22 -12.84 13.83
CA LYS A 183 8.30 -12.47 12.91
C LYS A 183 8.91 -13.69 12.20
N ASP A 184 9.09 -14.79 12.91
CA ASP A 184 9.65 -16.02 12.35
C ASP A 184 8.66 -16.71 11.41
N ILE A 185 7.36 -16.70 11.71
CA ILE A 185 6.27 -17.16 10.84
C ILE A 185 6.26 -16.34 9.53
N ASP A 186 6.38 -15.01 9.59
CA ASP A 186 6.45 -14.15 8.39
C ASP A 186 7.60 -14.58 7.46
N ILE A 187 8.76 -14.93 8.01
CA ILE A 187 9.90 -15.40 7.20
C ILE A 187 9.54 -16.70 6.48
N LEU A 188 8.92 -17.64 7.15
CA LEU A 188 8.51 -18.92 6.55
C LEU A 188 7.44 -18.74 5.48
N VAL A 189 6.50 -17.81 5.68
CA VAL A 189 5.49 -17.43 4.67
C VAL A 189 6.15 -16.83 3.44
N LYS A 190 7.05 -15.85 3.62
CA LYS A 190 7.80 -15.23 2.51
C LYS A 190 8.63 -16.23 1.70
N LYS A 191 9.12 -17.27 2.34
CA LYS A 191 9.89 -18.36 1.69
C LYS A 191 8.99 -19.47 1.14
N GLY A 192 7.67 -19.34 1.22
CA GLY A 192 6.71 -20.31 0.70
C GLY A 192 6.68 -21.66 1.45
N ILE A 193 7.21 -21.71 2.68
CA ILE A 193 7.25 -22.93 3.48
C ILE A 193 5.91 -23.17 4.18
N ILE A 194 5.25 -22.11 4.59
CA ILE A 194 3.89 -22.13 5.14
C ILE A 194 3.04 -21.08 4.45
N ASN A 195 1.72 -21.28 4.39
CA ASN A 195 0.79 -20.39 3.67
C ASN A 195 -0.40 -19.91 4.52
N THR A 196 -0.47 -20.30 5.78
CA THR A 196 -1.57 -19.97 6.72
C THR A 196 -1.03 -19.34 8.00
N PRO A 197 -0.49 -18.10 7.95
CA PRO A 197 0.17 -17.47 9.11
C PRO A 197 -0.76 -17.40 10.32
N ASP A 198 -2.02 -17.00 10.19
CA ASP A 198 -2.98 -16.88 11.29
C ASP A 198 -3.19 -18.21 12.03
N TYR A 199 -3.16 -19.33 11.30
CA TYR A 199 -3.22 -20.66 11.92
C TYR A 199 -2.00 -20.92 12.78
N TRP A 200 -0.81 -20.69 12.24
CA TRP A 200 0.44 -20.96 12.96
C TRP A 200 0.65 -20.02 14.13
N GLU A 201 0.30 -18.75 14.02
CA GLU A 201 0.33 -17.77 15.12
C GLU A 201 -0.53 -18.22 16.31
N LYS A 202 -1.70 -18.82 16.01
CA LYS A 202 -2.66 -19.27 17.00
C LYS A 202 -2.34 -20.66 17.57
N GLU A 203 -1.90 -21.60 16.75
CA GLU A 203 -1.77 -23.01 17.11
C GLU A 203 -0.35 -23.38 17.56
N ALA A 204 0.69 -22.77 16.99
CA ALA A 204 2.07 -23.09 17.37
C ALA A 204 2.37 -22.89 18.87
N PRO A 205 1.87 -21.84 19.55
CA PRO A 205 2.10 -21.67 21.00
C PRO A 205 1.52 -22.79 21.87
N LYS A 206 0.55 -23.57 21.35
CA LYS A 206 -0.11 -24.65 22.06
C LYS A 206 0.70 -25.96 22.04
N VAL A 207 1.68 -26.06 21.17
CA VAL A 207 2.49 -27.25 20.98
C VAL A 207 3.89 -27.00 21.55
N LYS A 208 4.28 -27.82 22.55
CA LYS A 208 5.58 -27.69 23.19
C LYS A 208 6.72 -27.79 22.14
N TYR A 209 7.68 -26.88 22.22
CA TYR A 209 8.83 -26.74 21.31
C TYR A 209 8.53 -26.34 19.85
N LEU A 210 7.29 -26.23 19.41
CA LEU A 210 6.98 -25.83 18.04
C LEU A 210 7.39 -24.37 17.76
N PRO A 211 7.16 -23.39 18.66
CA PRO A 211 7.68 -22.03 18.44
C PRO A 211 9.21 -21.99 18.30
N GLU A 212 9.93 -22.81 19.07
CA GLU A 212 11.39 -22.90 18.96
C GLU A 212 11.85 -23.50 17.63
N LEU A 213 11.16 -24.53 17.15
CA LEU A 213 11.43 -25.13 15.84
C LEU A 213 11.21 -24.11 14.71
N ILE A 214 10.09 -23.39 14.73
CA ILE A 214 9.78 -22.32 13.79
C ILE A 214 10.90 -21.26 13.79
N GLY A 215 11.36 -20.84 14.97
CA GLY A 215 12.46 -19.89 15.09
C GLY A 215 13.79 -20.39 14.53
N LYS A 216 14.12 -21.68 14.72
CA LYS A 216 15.30 -22.30 14.11
C LYS A 216 15.21 -22.37 12.59
N MET A 217 14.05 -22.75 12.06
CA MET A 217 13.80 -22.77 10.61
C MET A 217 13.92 -21.36 10.01
N ALA A 218 13.31 -20.36 10.62
CA ALA A 218 13.39 -18.97 10.14
C ALA A 218 14.83 -18.44 10.15
N LYS A 219 15.64 -18.80 11.16
CA LYS A 219 17.06 -18.40 11.20
C LYS A 219 17.89 -19.03 10.10
N ALA A 220 17.61 -20.29 9.74
CA ALA A 220 18.33 -21.01 8.69
C ALA A 220 18.03 -20.46 7.28
N LEU A 221 16.99 -19.61 7.13
CA LEU A 221 16.51 -19.06 5.86
C LEU A 221 16.84 -17.58 5.66
N LYS A 222 17.44 -16.92 6.66
CA LYS A 222 17.94 -15.53 6.58
C LYS A 222 19.26 -15.48 5.85
#